data_117834b5400b2629b3914884b64e73c7
#
_entry.id   117834b5400b2629b3914884b64e73c7
#
_cell.length_a   1.000
_cell.length_b   1.000
_cell.length_c   1.000
_cell.angle_alpha   90.00
_cell.angle_beta   90.00
_cell.angle_gamma   90.00
#
_symmetry.space_group_name_H-M   'P 1'
#
loop_
_entity.id
_entity.type
_entity.pdbx_description
1 polymer ?
#
loop_
_entity_poly.entity_id
_entity_poly.type
_entity_poly.pdbx_seq_one_letter_code
_entity_poly.pdbx_strand_id
1 'polypeptide(L)'
;MTNSHTAFTISGNQKRKMKSASRLYAMQALFQMESSGQTSETICTEFLDHRFGADYEGDLLVEGDVDLFKNIITKAVNLQAPIDQLTDQALVAKWPLGRLDPALRALFRAAGAELLDDEAPPKVIISEYMEVASAFYPEGKEAKFVNAVLDHMARSTKPEAFPSALI
;
A
#
# COMPACT_ATOMS: atom_id res chain seq x y z
N MET A 1 -39.77 -16.05 -13.73
CA MET A 1 -38.83 -14.91 -13.73
C MET A 1 -37.46 -15.42 -13.34
N THR A 2 -36.65 -15.65 -14.32
CA THR A 2 -35.23 -16.01 -14.10
C THR A 2 -34.47 -14.74 -13.78
N ASN A 3 -34.14 -14.52 -12.53
CA ASN A 3 -33.10 -13.58 -12.18
C ASN A 3 -31.78 -14.15 -12.68
N SER A 4 -31.44 -13.84 -13.91
CA SER A 4 -30.08 -14.01 -14.37
C SER A 4 -29.23 -12.96 -13.69
N HIS A 5 -28.77 -13.25 -12.49
CA HIS A 5 -27.56 -12.61 -12.01
C HIS A 5 -26.46 -13.09 -12.95
N THR A 6 -26.25 -12.35 -14.03
CA THR A 6 -25.02 -12.43 -14.77
C THR A 6 -23.95 -12.03 -13.78
N ALA A 7 -23.28 -13.00 -13.20
CA ALA A 7 -22.06 -12.76 -12.45
C ALA A 7 -21.11 -12.04 -13.42
N PHE A 8 -20.91 -10.75 -13.22
CA PHE A 8 -19.91 -10.02 -13.96
C PHE A 8 -18.56 -10.63 -13.60
N THR A 9 -18.04 -11.46 -14.51
CA THR A 9 -16.70 -11.99 -14.35
C THR A 9 -15.72 -10.85 -14.59
N ILE A 10 -15.17 -10.32 -13.52
CA ILE A 10 -14.14 -9.28 -13.58
C ILE A 10 -12.90 -9.88 -14.23
N SER A 11 -12.38 -9.23 -15.28
CA SER A 11 -11.17 -9.68 -15.95
C SER A 11 -9.96 -9.61 -15.00
N GLY A 12 -8.92 -10.42 -15.27
CA GLY A 12 -7.69 -10.40 -14.48
C GLY A 12 -7.01 -9.03 -14.48
N ASN A 13 -7.08 -8.29 -15.60
CA ASN A 13 -6.55 -6.93 -15.71
C ASN A 13 -7.34 -5.95 -14.82
N GLN A 14 -8.65 -6.08 -14.78
CA GLN A 14 -9.49 -5.25 -13.91
C GLN A 14 -9.23 -5.51 -12.44
N LYS A 15 -9.07 -6.80 -12.05
CA LYS A 15 -8.69 -7.16 -10.69
C LYS A 15 -7.36 -6.53 -10.26
N ARG A 16 -6.37 -6.53 -11.15
CA ARG A 16 -5.09 -5.86 -10.90
C ARG A 16 -5.25 -4.36 -10.66
N LYS A 17 -6.04 -3.69 -11.49
CA LYS A 17 -6.33 -2.26 -11.35
C LYS A 17 -7.02 -1.95 -10.03
N MET A 18 -7.96 -2.80 -9.62
CA MET A 18 -8.65 -2.66 -8.35
C MET A 18 -7.70 -2.81 -7.16
N LYS A 19 -6.79 -3.78 -7.21
CA LYS A 19 -5.77 -3.96 -6.17
C LYS A 19 -4.80 -2.78 -6.12
N SER A 20 -4.34 -2.30 -7.27
CA SER A 20 -3.47 -1.13 -7.35
C SER A 20 -4.15 0.11 -6.77
N ALA A 21 -5.43 0.32 -7.08
CA ALA A 21 -6.22 1.40 -6.52
C ALA A 21 -6.35 1.27 -4.99
N SER A 22 -6.60 0.06 -4.50
CA SER A 22 -6.71 -0.20 -3.06
C SER A 22 -5.42 0.11 -2.29
N ARG A 23 -4.27 -0.17 -2.88
CA ARG A 23 -2.97 0.17 -2.28
C ARG A 23 -2.77 1.67 -2.20
N LEU A 24 -3.13 2.41 -3.26
CA LEU A 24 -3.10 3.87 -3.25
C LEU A 24 -4.03 4.43 -2.18
N TYR A 25 -5.27 3.96 -2.13
CA TYR A 25 -6.25 4.38 -1.13
C TYR A 25 -5.78 4.06 0.29
N ALA A 26 -5.19 2.89 0.51
CA ALA A 26 -4.67 2.50 1.82
C ALA A 26 -3.56 3.45 2.28
N MET A 27 -2.64 3.79 1.39
CA MET A 27 -1.59 4.76 1.70
C MET A 27 -2.17 6.14 2.03
N GLN A 28 -3.15 6.61 1.25
CA GLN A 28 -3.82 7.88 1.52
C GLN A 28 -4.57 7.86 2.85
N ALA A 29 -5.23 6.75 3.17
CA ALA A 29 -5.94 6.58 4.42
C ALA A 29 -5.00 6.61 5.62
N LEU A 30 -3.88 5.92 5.56
CA LEU A 30 -2.87 5.92 6.61
C LEU A 30 -2.25 7.30 6.81
N PHE A 31 -2.01 8.02 5.71
CA PHE A 31 -1.57 9.41 5.76
C PHE A 31 -2.59 10.30 6.49
N GLN A 32 -3.86 10.17 6.14
CA GLN A 32 -4.93 10.96 6.74
C GLN A 32 -5.12 10.61 8.21
N MET A 33 -5.01 9.35 8.60
CA MET A 33 -5.07 8.92 10.00
C MET A 33 -3.99 9.58 10.84
N GLU A 34 -2.76 9.63 10.35
CA GLU A 34 -1.65 10.25 11.08
C GLU A 34 -1.89 11.75 11.29
N SER A 35 -2.41 12.45 10.29
CA SER A 35 -2.61 13.89 10.37
C SER A 35 -3.87 14.29 11.14
N SER A 36 -4.90 13.44 11.15
CA SER A 36 -6.22 13.76 11.74
C SER A 36 -6.47 13.11 13.11
N GLY A 37 -5.76 12.03 13.41
CA GLY A 37 -6.04 11.22 14.59
C GLY A 37 -7.29 10.35 14.48
N GLN A 38 -7.87 10.23 13.29
CA GLN A 38 -9.04 9.37 13.06
C GLN A 38 -8.72 7.90 13.31
N THR A 39 -9.74 7.15 13.78
CA THR A 39 -9.60 5.70 13.95
C THR A 39 -9.60 4.99 12.60
N SER A 40 -9.09 3.75 12.59
CA SER A 40 -9.11 2.91 11.39
C SER A 40 -10.53 2.65 10.89
N GLU A 41 -11.48 2.48 11.81
CA GLU A 41 -12.89 2.26 11.46
C GLU A 41 -13.49 3.47 10.76
N THR A 42 -13.28 4.65 11.31
CA THR A 42 -13.79 5.91 10.73
C THR A 42 -13.20 6.16 9.36
N ILE A 43 -11.90 6.00 9.20
CA ILE A 43 -11.23 6.24 7.92
C ILE A 43 -11.65 5.23 6.85
N CYS A 44 -11.80 3.96 7.22
CA CYS A 44 -12.28 2.94 6.29
C CYS A 44 -13.68 3.27 5.76
N THR A 45 -14.60 3.65 6.66
CA THR A 45 -15.95 4.05 6.28
C THR A 45 -15.94 5.24 5.32
N GLU A 46 -15.14 6.26 5.62
CA GLU A 46 -15.03 7.45 4.77
C GLU A 46 -14.53 7.11 3.38
N PHE A 47 -13.48 6.29 3.28
CA PHE A 47 -12.91 5.90 1.97
C PHE A 47 -13.87 5.04 1.16
N LEU A 48 -14.55 4.09 1.80
CA LEU A 48 -15.52 3.24 1.12
C LEU A 48 -16.72 4.03 0.62
N ASP A 49 -17.18 5.02 1.37
CA ASP A 49 -18.35 5.82 1.02
C ASP A 49 -18.04 6.93 0.00
N HIS A 50 -16.83 7.48 0.01
CA HIS A 50 -16.51 8.71 -0.72
C HIS A 50 -15.37 8.60 -1.72
N ARG A 51 -14.60 7.51 -1.73
CA ARG A 51 -13.44 7.34 -2.61
C ARG A 51 -13.59 6.18 -3.58
N PHE A 52 -14.10 5.04 -3.10
CA PHE A 52 -14.22 3.84 -3.93
C PHE A 52 -15.34 4.01 -4.96
N GLY A 53 -14.96 4.05 -6.25
CA GLY A 53 -15.91 4.20 -7.35
C GLY A 53 -16.64 5.52 -7.39
N ALA A 54 -16.19 6.53 -6.63
CA ALA A 54 -16.84 7.84 -6.58
C ALA A 54 -16.62 8.64 -7.86
N ASP A 55 -17.61 9.44 -8.23
CA ASP A 55 -17.50 10.42 -9.32
C ASP A 55 -16.92 11.71 -8.72
N TYR A 56 -15.77 12.14 -9.22
CA TYR A 56 -15.11 13.36 -8.77
C TYR A 56 -14.77 14.24 -9.99
N GLU A 57 -15.38 15.39 -10.06
CA GLU A 57 -15.21 16.37 -11.15
C GLU A 57 -15.38 15.77 -12.56
N GLY A 58 -16.31 14.82 -12.71
CA GLY A 58 -16.58 14.16 -13.99
C GLY A 58 -15.72 12.94 -14.26
N ASP A 59 -14.71 12.68 -13.43
CA ASP A 59 -13.87 11.47 -13.52
C ASP A 59 -14.33 10.43 -12.50
N LEU A 60 -14.63 9.23 -12.98
CA LEU A 60 -14.98 8.12 -12.12
C LEU A 60 -13.72 7.56 -11.46
N LEU A 61 -13.65 7.63 -10.14
CA LEU A 61 -12.56 7.01 -9.40
C LEU A 61 -12.64 5.49 -9.51
N VAL A 62 -11.50 4.83 -9.66
CA VAL A 62 -11.44 3.38 -9.80
C VAL A 62 -11.98 2.73 -8.54
N GLU A 63 -12.88 1.76 -8.73
CA GLU A 63 -13.35 0.91 -7.65
C GLU A 63 -12.18 0.05 -7.16
N GLY A 64 -11.99 -0.02 -5.84
CA GLY A 64 -10.91 -0.79 -5.25
C GLY A 64 -11.34 -2.18 -4.81
N ASP A 65 -10.36 -2.99 -4.46
CA ASP A 65 -10.54 -4.24 -3.74
C ASP A 65 -10.70 -3.92 -2.26
N VAL A 66 -11.94 -4.00 -1.77
CA VAL A 66 -12.30 -3.62 -0.40
C VAL A 66 -11.57 -4.48 0.63
N ASP A 67 -11.48 -5.79 0.39
CA ASP A 67 -10.84 -6.71 1.32
C ASP A 67 -9.35 -6.41 1.45
N LEU A 68 -8.68 -6.16 0.35
CA LEU A 68 -7.26 -5.77 0.36
C LEU A 68 -7.06 -4.46 1.10
N PHE A 69 -7.88 -3.45 0.80
CA PHE A 69 -7.81 -2.14 1.47
C PHE A 69 -7.94 -2.28 2.99
N LYS A 70 -8.98 -2.97 3.45
CA LYS A 70 -9.21 -3.18 4.89
C LYS A 70 -8.09 -3.98 5.54
N ASN A 71 -7.58 -5.00 4.85
CA ASN A 71 -6.50 -5.83 5.36
C ASN A 71 -5.21 -5.02 5.55
N ILE A 72 -4.86 -4.17 4.58
CA ILE A 72 -3.68 -3.29 4.68
C ILE A 72 -3.83 -2.36 5.89
N ILE A 73 -4.96 -1.68 6.02
CA ILE A 73 -5.21 -0.73 7.11
C ILE A 73 -5.15 -1.45 8.46
N THR A 74 -5.84 -2.56 8.61
CA THR A 74 -5.88 -3.32 9.86
C THR A 74 -4.50 -3.80 10.28
N LYS A 75 -3.73 -4.36 9.34
CA LYS A 75 -2.37 -4.83 9.63
C LYS A 75 -1.41 -3.68 9.91
N ALA A 76 -1.51 -2.59 9.17
CA ALA A 76 -0.66 -1.42 9.41
C ALA A 76 -0.88 -0.85 10.81
N VAL A 77 -2.12 -0.82 11.28
CA VAL A 77 -2.44 -0.35 12.64
C VAL A 77 -1.97 -1.36 13.68
N ASN A 78 -2.32 -2.64 13.51
CA ASN A 78 -2.02 -3.67 14.51
C ASN A 78 -0.53 -3.99 14.61
N LEU A 79 0.20 -3.86 13.52
CA LEU A 79 1.62 -4.18 13.41
C LEU A 79 2.48 -2.94 13.18
N GLN A 80 1.98 -1.76 13.54
CA GLN A 80 2.69 -0.51 13.29
C GLN A 80 4.10 -0.51 13.88
N ALA A 81 4.28 -0.95 15.12
CA ALA A 81 5.59 -0.96 15.77
C ALA A 81 6.60 -1.86 15.05
N PRO A 82 6.33 -3.14 14.75
CA PRO A 82 7.26 -3.96 13.97
C PRO A 82 7.47 -3.44 12.54
N ILE A 83 6.45 -2.87 11.90
CA ILE A 83 6.60 -2.28 10.56
C ILE A 83 7.52 -1.07 10.61
N ASP A 84 7.32 -0.16 11.56
CA ASP A 84 8.17 1.02 11.72
C ASP A 84 9.61 0.64 12.06
N GLN A 85 9.81 -0.42 12.86
CA GLN A 85 11.14 -0.94 13.15
C GLN A 85 11.83 -1.48 11.89
N LEU A 86 11.09 -2.21 11.08
CA LEU A 86 11.56 -2.73 9.79
C LEU A 86 11.97 -1.60 8.85
N THR A 87 11.15 -0.56 8.78
CA THR A 87 11.42 0.64 7.97
C THR A 87 12.66 1.37 8.50
N ASP A 88 12.75 1.56 9.80
CA ASP A 88 13.88 2.25 10.44
C ASP A 88 15.20 1.53 10.15
N GLN A 89 15.22 0.21 10.23
CA GLN A 89 16.39 -0.59 9.86
C GLN A 89 16.79 -0.41 8.40
N ALA A 90 15.82 -0.26 7.52
CA ALA A 90 16.06 -0.04 6.09
C ALA A 90 16.56 1.37 5.77
N LEU A 91 16.22 2.34 6.61
CA LEU A 91 16.62 3.74 6.42
C LEU A 91 18.10 4.00 6.72
N VAL A 92 18.78 3.07 7.39
CA VAL A 92 20.16 3.22 7.84
C VAL A 92 20.33 4.45 8.77
N ALA A 93 21.34 4.47 9.61
CA ALA A 93 21.57 5.45 10.69
C ALA A 93 21.51 6.95 10.30
N LYS A 94 21.37 7.27 9.02
CA LYS A 94 21.40 8.64 8.51
C LYS A 94 20.03 9.33 8.40
N TRP A 95 18.92 8.57 8.46
CA TRP A 95 17.60 9.15 8.21
C TRP A 95 16.57 8.64 9.21
N PRO A 96 16.37 9.36 10.34
CA PRO A 96 15.38 8.93 11.34
C PRO A 96 13.96 8.86 10.77
N LEU A 97 13.21 7.85 11.18
CA LEU A 97 11.82 7.65 10.77
C LEU A 97 10.96 8.91 11.01
N GLY A 98 11.20 9.60 12.12
CA GLY A 98 10.47 10.80 12.48
C GLY A 98 10.69 12.00 11.55
N ARG A 99 11.76 11.99 10.75
CA ARG A 99 12.04 13.01 9.74
C ARG A 99 11.58 12.62 8.36
N LEU A 100 11.05 11.43 8.22
CA LEU A 100 10.51 10.98 6.95
C LEU A 100 9.27 11.80 6.61
N ASP A 101 9.11 12.15 5.34
CA ASP A 101 7.87 12.76 4.84
C ASP A 101 6.69 11.88 5.25
N PRO A 102 5.60 12.46 5.82
CA PRO A 102 4.43 11.67 6.22
C PRO A 102 3.83 10.80 5.12
N ALA A 103 3.89 11.24 3.87
CA ALA A 103 3.42 10.43 2.73
C ALA A 103 4.30 9.19 2.53
N LEU A 104 5.61 9.33 2.61
CA LEU A 104 6.54 8.18 2.54
C LEU A 104 6.36 7.25 3.74
N ARG A 105 6.17 7.79 4.93
CA ARG A 105 5.90 6.98 6.12
C ARG A 105 4.64 6.12 5.94
N ALA A 106 3.57 6.72 5.42
CA ALA A 106 2.32 6.01 5.11
C ALA A 106 2.54 4.92 4.04
N LEU A 107 3.32 5.23 3.02
CA LEU A 107 3.66 4.27 1.97
C LEU A 107 4.41 3.06 2.55
N PHE A 108 5.40 3.28 3.37
CA PHE A 108 6.17 2.18 3.97
C PHE A 108 5.35 1.39 4.99
N ARG A 109 4.40 2.01 5.69
CA ARG A 109 3.47 1.30 6.58
C ARG A 109 2.53 0.39 5.78
N ALA A 110 1.99 0.87 4.68
CA ALA A 110 1.14 0.05 3.81
C ALA A 110 1.92 -1.10 3.17
N ALA A 111 3.10 -0.82 2.64
CA ALA A 111 3.96 -1.85 2.05
C ALA A 111 4.41 -2.88 3.10
N GLY A 112 4.79 -2.42 4.28
CA GLY A 112 5.18 -3.29 5.39
C GLY A 112 4.06 -4.21 5.84
N ALA A 113 2.82 -3.72 5.85
CA ALA A 113 1.66 -4.53 6.16
C ALA A 113 1.51 -5.71 5.17
N GLU A 114 1.69 -5.47 3.88
CA GLU A 114 1.63 -6.53 2.87
C GLU A 114 2.88 -7.44 2.89
N LEU A 115 4.06 -6.88 3.18
CA LEU A 115 5.28 -7.69 3.28
C LEU A 115 5.25 -8.68 4.46
N LEU A 116 4.54 -8.34 5.54
CA LEU A 116 4.33 -9.24 6.67
C LEU A 116 3.19 -10.23 6.44
N ASP A 117 2.50 -10.11 5.32
CA ASP A 117 1.47 -11.04 4.87
C ASP A 117 2.05 -11.97 3.80
N ASP A 118 1.49 -13.17 3.63
CA ASP A 118 1.96 -14.15 2.66
C ASP A 118 1.14 -14.19 1.36
N GLU A 119 0.20 -13.26 1.16
CA GLU A 119 -0.70 -13.29 0.02
C GLU A 119 -0.07 -12.85 -1.30
N ALA A 120 0.87 -11.91 -1.27
CA ALA A 120 1.51 -11.41 -2.49
C ALA A 120 3.02 -11.61 -2.45
N PRO A 121 3.65 -11.96 -3.59
CA PRO A 121 5.11 -12.06 -3.67
C PRO A 121 5.77 -10.71 -3.37
N PRO A 122 6.92 -10.70 -2.67
CA PRO A 122 7.61 -9.45 -2.33
C PRO A 122 7.95 -8.57 -3.53
N LYS A 123 8.34 -9.16 -4.66
CA LYS A 123 8.67 -8.40 -5.87
C LYS A 123 7.45 -7.68 -6.45
N VAL A 124 6.28 -8.29 -6.35
CA VAL A 124 5.01 -7.65 -6.75
C VAL A 124 4.71 -6.48 -5.83
N ILE A 125 4.89 -6.66 -4.51
CA ILE A 125 4.67 -5.60 -3.53
C ILE A 125 5.59 -4.40 -3.82
N ILE A 126 6.88 -4.63 -4.05
CA ILE A 126 7.82 -3.56 -4.41
C ILE A 126 7.33 -2.83 -5.66
N SER A 127 7.02 -3.55 -6.72
CA SER A 127 6.56 -2.97 -7.99
C SER A 127 5.30 -2.13 -7.80
N GLU A 128 4.32 -2.66 -7.07
CA GLU A 128 3.05 -1.98 -6.83
C GLU A 128 3.24 -0.69 -6.01
N TYR A 129 4.07 -0.72 -4.97
CA TYR A 129 4.31 0.48 -4.17
C TYR A 129 5.25 1.48 -4.85
N MET A 130 6.04 1.06 -5.83
CA MET A 130 6.73 1.98 -6.73
C MET A 130 5.73 2.75 -7.60
N GLU A 131 4.68 2.09 -8.07
CA GLU A 131 3.58 2.74 -8.79
C GLU A 131 2.85 3.75 -7.90
N VAL A 132 2.56 3.38 -6.65
CA VAL A 132 1.97 4.30 -5.67
C VAL A 132 2.86 5.52 -5.46
N ALA A 133 4.17 5.31 -5.30
CA ALA A 133 5.13 6.39 -5.12
C ALA A 133 5.13 7.35 -6.32
N SER A 134 5.03 6.84 -7.54
CA SER A 134 5.01 7.67 -8.74
C SER A 134 3.80 8.59 -8.83
N ALA A 135 2.68 8.19 -8.21
CA ALA A 135 1.48 9.04 -8.13
C ALA A 135 1.69 10.25 -7.22
N PHE A 136 2.51 10.11 -6.17
CA PHE A 136 2.82 11.20 -5.24
C PHE A 136 4.04 12.01 -5.64
N TYR A 137 4.99 11.38 -6.32
CA TYR A 137 6.25 11.99 -6.71
C TYR A 137 6.48 11.81 -8.22
N PRO A 138 5.69 12.49 -9.06
CA PRO A 138 5.73 12.28 -10.51
C PRO A 138 7.08 12.65 -11.15
N GLU A 139 7.88 13.48 -10.48
CA GLU A 139 9.22 13.85 -10.96
C GLU A 139 10.28 12.77 -10.73
N GLY A 140 9.94 11.72 -9.98
CA GLY A 140 10.80 10.55 -9.79
C GLY A 140 12.02 10.75 -8.90
N LYS A 141 12.13 11.87 -8.19
CA LYS A 141 13.29 12.18 -7.32
C LYS A 141 13.45 11.17 -6.18
N GLU A 142 12.33 10.69 -5.66
CA GLU A 142 12.29 9.77 -4.53
C GLU A 142 12.32 8.29 -4.95
N ALA A 143 12.23 8.01 -6.24
CA ALA A 143 12.06 6.64 -6.75
C ALA A 143 13.19 5.70 -6.30
N LYS A 144 14.44 6.13 -6.43
CA LYS A 144 15.59 5.32 -6.01
C LYS A 144 15.60 5.05 -4.51
N PHE A 145 15.26 6.06 -3.73
CA PHE A 145 15.18 5.95 -2.27
C PHE A 145 14.07 4.99 -1.86
N VAL A 146 12.87 5.15 -2.40
CA VAL A 146 11.73 4.29 -2.12
C VAL A 146 12.05 2.85 -2.50
N ASN A 147 12.61 2.64 -3.68
CA ASN A 147 12.96 1.29 -4.13
C ASN A 147 13.99 0.63 -3.20
N ALA A 148 15.00 1.37 -2.78
CA ALA A 148 16.03 0.84 -1.88
C ALA A 148 15.45 0.44 -0.52
N VAL A 149 14.56 1.25 0.05
CA VAL A 149 13.90 0.96 1.32
C VAL A 149 13.00 -0.25 1.19
N LEU A 150 12.15 -0.29 0.18
CA LEU A 150 11.24 -1.42 -0.06
C LEU A 150 12.00 -2.72 -0.31
N ASP A 151 13.06 -2.68 -1.09
CA ASP A 151 13.91 -3.85 -1.35
C ASP A 151 14.53 -4.39 -0.06
N HIS A 152 15.06 -3.51 0.78
CA HIS A 152 15.63 -3.91 2.07
C HIS A 152 14.57 -4.52 3.00
N MET A 153 13.40 -3.91 3.09
CA MET A 153 12.28 -4.43 3.88
C MET A 153 11.85 -5.81 3.39
N ALA A 154 11.74 -5.98 2.08
CA ALA A 154 11.33 -7.25 1.49
C ALA A 154 12.36 -8.36 1.75
N ARG A 155 13.64 -8.06 1.59
CA ARG A 155 14.73 -9.01 1.85
C ARG A 155 14.81 -9.40 3.33
N SER A 156 14.49 -8.47 4.22
CA SER A 156 14.48 -8.72 5.66
C SER A 156 13.32 -9.60 6.11
N THR A 157 12.16 -9.46 5.45
CA THR A 157 10.95 -10.22 5.80
C THR A 157 10.87 -11.58 5.11
N LYS A 158 11.34 -11.67 3.88
CA LYS A 158 11.23 -12.88 3.04
C LYS A 158 12.53 -13.12 2.27
N PRO A 159 13.62 -13.42 2.98
CA PRO A 159 14.93 -13.60 2.34
C PRO A 159 14.96 -14.74 1.31
N GLU A 160 14.11 -15.74 1.47
CA GLU A 160 13.99 -16.88 0.54
C GLU A 160 13.50 -16.47 -0.86
N ALA A 161 12.81 -15.34 -0.97
CA ALA A 161 12.36 -14.81 -2.26
C ALA A 161 13.48 -14.13 -3.04
N PHE A 162 14.62 -13.88 -2.40
CA PHE A 162 15.79 -13.22 -2.98
C PHE A 162 17.01 -14.10 -2.79
N PRO A 163 17.17 -15.18 -3.58
CA PRO A 163 18.31 -16.04 -3.44
C PRO A 163 19.59 -15.24 -3.66
N SER A 164 20.50 -15.33 -2.69
CA SER A 164 21.81 -14.70 -2.83
C SER A 164 22.50 -15.29 -4.06
N ALA A 165 23.05 -14.42 -4.92
CA ALA A 165 23.93 -14.85 -5.97
C ALA A 165 25.13 -15.55 -5.31
N LEU A 166 25.14 -16.87 -5.36
CA LEU A 166 26.31 -17.65 -4.97
C LEU A 166 27.42 -17.36 -5.97
N ILE A 167 28.43 -16.73 -5.49
CA ILE A 167 29.67 -16.56 -6.25
C ILE A 167 30.37 -17.92 -6.33
#